data_33eb22e2c1e74a925b67cb1522f4a02c
#
_entry.id   33eb22e2c1e74a925b67cb1522f4a02c
#
_cell.length_a   1.000
_cell.length_b   1.000
_cell.length_c   1.000
_cell.angle_alpha   90.00
_cell.angle_beta   90.00
_cell.angle_gamma   90.00
#
_symmetry.space_group_name_H-M   'P 1'
#
loop_
_entity.id
_entity.type
_entity.pdbx_description
1 polymer ?
#
loop_
_entity_poly.entity_id
_entity_poly.type
_entity_poly.pdbx_seq_one_letter_code
_entity_poly.pdbx_strand_id
1 'polypeptide(L)'
;IPGIFKQLKMPLNEKMKYIQKLVELHLRPIALVTDEVTDSAVRRLLFEAGDDIDDLMILCKADITSKNDKKVEQLKKNFAHVQEKLVEVEAKDAVRNFKNPITGDLIMELYKIQPCNLIGEIKEVVKNAILDGDIPNDYDAAFALMEETAAKMGLKRE
;
A
#
# COMPACT_ATOMS: atom_id res chain seq x y z
N ILE A 1 -6.65 5.21 -18.36
CA ILE A 1 -5.98 6.54 -18.37
C ILE A 1 -5.04 6.68 -19.56
N PRO A 2 -4.06 5.77 -19.87
CA PRO A 2 -3.13 5.96 -21.00
C PRO A 2 -3.81 6.17 -22.36
N GLY A 3 -4.91 5.46 -22.64
CA GLY A 3 -5.70 5.63 -23.88
C GLY A 3 -6.29 7.04 -24.03
N ILE A 4 -6.83 7.59 -22.93
CA ILE A 4 -7.39 8.94 -22.92
C ILE A 4 -6.29 9.97 -23.16
N PHE A 5 -5.14 9.84 -22.50
CA PHE A 5 -4.00 10.73 -22.69
C PHE A 5 -3.52 10.73 -24.15
N LYS A 6 -3.45 9.54 -24.79
CA LYS A 6 -3.10 9.43 -26.23
C LYS A 6 -4.11 10.14 -27.11
N GLN A 7 -5.43 9.94 -26.87
CA GLN A 7 -6.49 10.60 -27.64
C GLN A 7 -6.43 12.13 -27.51
N LEU A 8 -6.14 12.63 -26.31
CA LEU A 8 -6.01 14.06 -26.02
C LEU A 8 -4.64 14.63 -26.38
N LYS A 9 -3.73 13.83 -26.96
CA LYS A 9 -2.35 14.21 -27.27
C LYS A 9 -1.57 14.77 -26.06
N MET A 10 -1.89 14.26 -24.86
CA MET A 10 -1.21 14.61 -23.62
C MET A 10 0.03 13.75 -23.42
N PRO A 11 1.06 14.25 -22.72
CA PRO A 11 2.29 13.51 -22.49
C PRO A 11 2.07 12.28 -21.56
N LEU A 12 2.67 11.15 -21.94
CA LEU A 12 2.66 9.89 -21.16
C LEU A 12 3.85 9.87 -20.18
N ASN A 13 3.83 10.78 -19.23
CA ASN A 13 4.92 11.02 -18.26
C ASN A 13 4.47 10.72 -16.82
N GLU A 14 5.26 11.16 -15.84
CA GLU A 14 4.97 10.97 -14.41
C GLU A 14 3.62 11.59 -13.99
N LYS A 15 3.18 12.68 -14.61
CA LYS A 15 1.85 13.27 -14.34
C LYS A 15 0.72 12.34 -14.74
N MET A 16 0.87 11.58 -15.84
CA MET A 16 -0.10 10.57 -16.23
C MET A 16 -0.12 9.42 -15.21
N LYS A 17 1.03 8.94 -14.76
CA LYS A 17 1.13 7.88 -13.76
C LYS A 17 0.50 8.30 -12.43
N TYR A 18 0.76 9.53 -12.00
CA TYR A 18 0.14 10.14 -10.83
C TYR A 18 -1.40 10.14 -10.93
N ILE A 19 -1.96 10.65 -12.03
CA ILE A 19 -3.41 10.64 -12.25
C ILE A 19 -3.96 9.20 -12.30
N GLN A 20 -3.26 8.29 -12.96
CA GLN A 20 -3.64 6.89 -13.00
C GLN A 20 -3.72 6.27 -11.61
N LYS A 21 -2.72 6.50 -10.78
CA LYS A 21 -2.66 6.05 -9.38
C LYS A 21 -3.82 6.59 -8.56
N LEU A 22 -4.11 7.90 -8.64
CA LEU A 22 -5.24 8.50 -7.94
C LEU A 22 -6.58 7.89 -8.40
N VAL A 23 -6.76 7.67 -9.70
CA VAL A 23 -7.99 7.04 -10.23
C VAL A 23 -8.10 5.57 -9.82
N GLU A 24 -7.01 4.83 -9.73
CA GLU A 24 -7.01 3.43 -9.28
C GLU A 24 -7.35 3.32 -7.79
N LEU A 25 -6.90 4.27 -6.98
CA LEU A 25 -7.04 4.22 -5.52
C LEU A 25 -8.26 4.98 -4.98
N HIS A 26 -8.93 5.85 -5.75
CA HIS A 26 -9.93 6.80 -5.22
C HIS A 26 -11.09 6.17 -4.45
N LEU A 27 -11.46 4.93 -4.75
CA LEU A 27 -12.52 4.23 -4.01
C LEU A 27 -12.04 3.56 -2.72
N ARG A 28 -10.74 3.40 -2.50
CA ARG A 28 -10.17 2.73 -1.33
C ARG A 28 -10.48 3.46 -0.01
N PRO A 29 -10.24 4.79 0.11
CA PRO A 29 -10.62 5.52 1.31
C PRO A 29 -12.13 5.47 1.59
N ILE A 30 -12.96 5.48 0.54
CA ILE A 30 -14.43 5.39 0.68
C ILE A 30 -14.84 4.01 1.24
N ALA A 31 -14.21 2.93 0.80
CA ALA A 31 -14.46 1.60 1.35
C ALA A 31 -14.12 1.53 2.84
N LEU A 32 -13.01 2.15 3.28
CA LEU A 32 -12.66 2.25 4.70
C LEU A 32 -13.68 3.04 5.54
N VAL A 33 -14.42 3.95 4.91
CA VAL A 33 -15.48 4.75 5.58
C VAL A 33 -16.73 3.92 5.89
N THR A 34 -16.98 2.86 5.13
CA THR A 34 -18.18 2.00 5.26
C THR A 34 -17.96 0.79 6.14
N ASP A 35 -16.73 0.34 6.27
CA ASP A 35 -16.34 -0.85 7.03
C ASP A 35 -15.62 -0.48 8.35
N GLU A 36 -15.32 -1.47 9.18
CA GLU A 36 -14.48 -1.27 10.35
C GLU A 36 -13.04 -0.93 9.92
N VAL A 37 -12.55 0.24 10.33
CA VAL A 37 -11.24 0.76 9.93
C VAL A 37 -10.14 0.03 10.70
N THR A 38 -9.53 -0.98 10.09
CA THR A 38 -8.40 -1.72 10.69
C THR A 38 -7.06 -1.03 10.40
N ASP A 39 -6.10 -1.13 11.31
CA ASP A 39 -4.74 -0.60 11.12
C ASP A 39 -4.07 -1.19 9.88
N SER A 40 -4.29 -2.48 9.59
CA SER A 40 -3.78 -3.15 8.39
C SER A 40 -4.30 -2.50 7.09
N ALA A 41 -5.61 -2.24 7.01
CA ALA A 41 -6.20 -1.59 5.84
C ALA A 41 -5.65 -0.17 5.65
N VAL A 42 -5.43 0.56 6.74
CA VAL A 42 -4.81 1.89 6.73
C VAL A 42 -3.33 1.82 6.28
N ARG A 43 -2.54 0.88 6.80
CA ARG A 43 -1.15 0.67 6.37
C ARG A 43 -1.06 0.38 4.88
N ARG A 44 -1.93 -0.49 4.36
CA ARG A 44 -1.98 -0.81 2.93
C ARG A 44 -2.31 0.41 2.08
N LEU A 45 -3.27 1.24 2.51
CA LEU A 45 -3.60 2.48 1.81
C LEU A 45 -2.43 3.47 1.81
N LEU A 46 -1.77 3.67 2.97
CA LEU A 46 -0.58 4.53 3.09
C LEU A 46 0.57 4.05 2.20
N PHE A 47 0.81 2.74 2.18
CA PHE A 47 1.85 2.14 1.35
C PHE A 47 1.57 2.32 -0.15
N GLU A 48 0.34 2.09 -0.60
CA GLU A 48 -0.03 2.20 -2.01
C GLU A 48 -0.09 3.66 -2.50
N ALA A 49 -0.63 4.55 -1.67
CA ALA A 49 -0.72 5.97 -1.99
C ALA A 49 0.64 6.69 -1.87
N GLY A 50 1.46 6.30 -0.90
CA GLY A 50 2.75 6.95 -0.64
C GLY A 50 2.56 8.46 -0.41
N ASP A 51 3.41 9.27 -1.04
CA ASP A 51 3.36 10.73 -0.91
C ASP A 51 2.09 11.38 -1.49
N ASP A 52 1.33 10.64 -2.33
CA ASP A 52 0.10 11.15 -2.95
C ASP A 52 -1.14 10.96 -2.05
N ILE A 53 -1.00 10.52 -0.80
CA ILE A 53 -2.13 10.22 0.11
C ILE A 53 -3.01 11.45 0.35
N ASP A 54 -2.42 12.61 0.52
CA ASP A 54 -3.16 13.84 0.81
C ASP A 54 -4.02 14.26 -0.39
N ASP A 55 -3.48 14.18 -1.61
CA ASP A 55 -4.20 14.45 -2.84
C ASP A 55 -5.30 13.41 -3.10
N LEU A 56 -5.02 12.14 -2.79
CA LEU A 56 -6.01 11.08 -2.85
C LEU A 56 -7.18 11.35 -1.90
N MET A 57 -6.92 11.78 -0.68
CA MET A 57 -7.94 12.12 0.30
C MET A 57 -8.77 13.33 -0.13
N ILE A 58 -8.16 14.35 -0.75
CA ILE A 58 -8.87 15.50 -1.33
C ILE A 58 -9.80 15.03 -2.45
N LEU A 59 -9.32 14.21 -3.36
CA LEU A 59 -10.11 13.65 -4.46
C LEU A 59 -11.31 12.87 -3.95
N CYS A 60 -11.08 11.95 -3.00
CA CYS A 60 -12.15 11.13 -2.42
C CYS A 60 -13.21 11.97 -1.72
N LYS A 61 -12.78 13.00 -0.97
CA LYS A 61 -13.72 13.92 -0.30
C LYS A 61 -14.57 14.71 -1.30
N ALA A 62 -13.98 15.12 -2.42
CA ALA A 62 -14.70 15.82 -3.49
C ALA A 62 -15.72 14.93 -4.21
N ASP A 63 -15.44 13.61 -4.27
CA ASP A 63 -16.34 12.63 -4.92
C ASP A 63 -17.51 12.19 -4.02
N ILE A 64 -17.55 12.60 -2.75
CA ILE A 64 -18.68 12.34 -1.85
C ILE A 64 -19.89 13.17 -2.31
N THR A 65 -20.68 12.59 -3.19
CA THR A 65 -21.90 13.22 -3.72
C THR A 65 -23.12 12.32 -3.47
N SER A 66 -24.22 12.91 -3.02
CA SER A 66 -25.52 12.23 -2.87
C SER A 66 -26.64 13.26 -2.79
N LYS A 67 -27.83 12.89 -3.25
CA LYS A 67 -29.05 13.68 -3.05
C LYS A 67 -29.59 13.61 -1.61
N ASN A 68 -29.01 12.78 -0.75
CA ASN A 68 -29.40 12.61 0.65
C ASN A 68 -28.38 13.30 1.56
N ASP A 69 -28.72 14.50 2.06
CA ASP A 69 -27.85 15.32 2.90
C ASP A 69 -27.40 14.60 4.18
N LYS A 70 -28.29 13.80 4.80
CA LYS A 70 -27.93 13.01 6.01
C LYS A 70 -26.86 11.96 5.71
N LYS A 71 -26.96 11.33 4.52
CA LYS A 71 -25.93 10.36 4.10
C LYS A 71 -24.62 11.06 3.81
N VAL A 72 -24.63 12.23 3.19
CA VAL A 72 -23.42 13.04 2.93
C VAL A 72 -22.77 13.44 4.24
N GLU A 73 -23.54 13.89 5.22
CA GLU A 73 -23.01 14.28 6.54
C GLU A 73 -22.37 13.08 7.26
N GLN A 74 -23.04 11.92 7.24
CA GLN A 74 -22.48 10.71 7.85
C GLN A 74 -21.16 10.27 7.17
N LEU A 75 -21.11 10.27 5.84
CA LEU A 75 -19.91 9.95 5.09
C LEU A 75 -18.76 10.91 5.40
N LYS A 76 -19.04 12.21 5.53
CA LYS A 76 -18.03 13.21 5.91
C LYS A 76 -17.49 12.99 7.32
N LYS A 77 -18.33 12.60 8.29
CA LYS A 77 -17.90 12.25 9.65
C LYS A 77 -16.99 11.02 9.65
N ASN A 78 -17.42 9.96 8.97
CA ASN A 78 -16.64 8.73 8.86
C ASN A 78 -15.30 9.00 8.14
N PHE A 79 -15.31 9.85 7.11
CA PHE A 79 -14.11 10.25 6.38
C PHE A 79 -13.11 11.00 7.29
N ALA A 80 -13.59 11.87 8.18
CA ALA A 80 -12.74 12.53 9.17
C ALA A 80 -12.08 11.49 10.10
N HIS A 81 -12.82 10.47 10.52
CA HIS A 81 -12.27 9.37 11.33
C HIS A 81 -11.17 8.59 10.60
N VAL A 82 -11.35 8.32 9.30
CA VAL A 82 -10.30 7.70 8.48
C VAL A 82 -9.05 8.59 8.41
N GLN A 83 -9.22 9.91 8.28
CA GLN A 83 -8.08 10.84 8.28
C GLN A 83 -7.31 10.83 9.61
N GLU A 84 -8.01 10.83 10.74
CA GLU A 84 -7.38 10.71 12.07
C GLU A 84 -6.60 9.40 12.18
N LYS A 85 -7.18 8.29 11.73
CA LYS A 85 -6.55 6.98 11.76
C LYS A 85 -5.31 6.89 10.85
N LEU A 86 -5.34 7.54 9.68
CA LEU A 86 -4.17 7.67 8.81
C LEU A 86 -3.00 8.35 9.52
N VAL A 87 -3.27 9.47 10.21
CA VAL A 87 -2.25 10.20 10.97
C VAL A 87 -1.70 9.35 12.13
N GLU A 88 -2.58 8.67 12.87
CA GLU A 88 -2.19 7.79 13.99
C GLU A 88 -1.27 6.66 13.52
N VAL A 89 -1.68 5.93 12.50
CA VAL A 89 -0.92 4.78 11.97
C VAL A 89 0.40 5.24 11.35
N GLU A 90 0.42 6.37 10.65
CA GLU A 90 1.65 6.91 10.07
C GLU A 90 2.65 7.35 11.14
N ALA A 91 2.19 8.01 12.20
CA ALA A 91 3.05 8.42 13.32
C ALA A 91 3.65 7.21 14.06
N LYS A 92 2.91 6.09 14.10
CA LYS A 92 3.33 4.86 14.77
C LYS A 92 4.29 4.02 13.93
N ASP A 93 4.00 3.83 12.66
CA ASP A 93 4.60 2.77 11.83
C ASP A 93 5.45 3.31 10.66
N ALA A 94 5.41 4.62 10.35
CA ALA A 94 6.13 5.28 9.25
C ALA A 94 5.99 4.57 7.88
N VAL A 95 4.79 4.08 7.55
CA VAL A 95 4.55 3.15 6.44
C VAL A 95 4.57 3.84 5.07
N ARG A 96 4.36 5.15 4.99
CA ARG A 96 4.28 5.91 3.73
C ARG A 96 5.50 5.67 2.83
N ASN A 97 6.69 5.64 3.43
CA ASN A 97 7.96 5.43 2.74
C ASN A 97 8.56 4.04 3.04
N PHE A 98 7.70 3.07 3.35
CA PHE A 98 8.13 1.71 3.65
C PHE A 98 8.97 1.13 2.51
N LYS A 99 10.16 0.68 2.84
CA LYS A 99 11.00 -0.14 1.97
C LYS A 99 11.15 -1.52 2.60
N ASN A 100 10.81 -2.55 1.83
CA ASN A 100 11.03 -3.91 2.31
C ASN A 100 12.51 -4.09 2.68
N PRO A 101 12.84 -4.39 3.95
CA PRO A 101 14.22 -4.55 4.39
C PRO A 101 14.92 -5.73 3.70
N ILE A 102 14.15 -6.67 3.15
CA ILE A 102 14.67 -7.81 2.40
C ILE A 102 14.74 -7.48 0.91
N THR A 103 15.96 -7.44 0.38
CA THR A 103 16.19 -7.21 -1.06
C THR A 103 16.25 -8.52 -1.84
N GLY A 104 15.98 -8.45 -3.16
CA GLY A 104 16.15 -9.63 -4.02
C GLY A 104 17.60 -10.10 -4.09
N ASP A 105 18.55 -9.17 -4.08
CA ASP A 105 19.97 -9.45 -4.12
C ASP A 105 20.42 -10.23 -2.87
N LEU A 106 19.92 -9.85 -1.69
CA LEU A 106 20.17 -10.57 -0.44
C LEU A 106 19.70 -12.02 -0.53
N ILE A 107 18.50 -12.27 -1.06
CA ILE A 107 17.96 -13.63 -1.21
C ILE A 107 18.81 -14.43 -2.20
N MET A 108 19.16 -13.85 -3.35
CA MET A 108 20.00 -14.50 -4.35
C MET A 108 21.38 -14.86 -3.80
N GLU A 109 21.98 -13.96 -3.01
CA GLU A 109 23.28 -14.18 -2.40
C GLU A 109 23.25 -15.29 -1.34
N LEU A 110 22.24 -15.29 -0.45
CA LEU A 110 22.11 -16.27 0.64
C LEU A 110 21.81 -17.68 0.17
N TYR A 111 20.98 -17.82 -0.87
CA TYR A 111 20.53 -19.13 -1.35
C TYR A 111 21.19 -19.55 -2.66
N LYS A 112 22.17 -18.77 -3.18
CA LYS A 112 22.89 -19.03 -4.43
C LYS A 112 21.99 -19.33 -5.62
N ILE A 113 20.85 -18.62 -5.71
CA ILE A 113 19.87 -18.78 -6.79
C ILE A 113 19.93 -17.64 -7.80
N GLN A 114 19.52 -17.93 -9.03
CA GLN A 114 19.34 -16.94 -10.08
C GLN A 114 17.99 -16.22 -9.93
N PRO A 115 17.81 -15.04 -10.55
CA PRO A 115 16.53 -14.34 -10.55
C PRO A 115 15.38 -15.26 -10.98
N CYS A 116 14.39 -15.44 -10.09
CA CYS A 116 13.23 -16.32 -10.31
C CYS A 116 12.01 -15.83 -9.52
N ASN A 117 10.86 -16.40 -9.80
CA ASN A 117 9.58 -16.03 -9.17
C ASN A 117 9.59 -16.20 -7.64
N LEU A 118 10.33 -17.20 -7.12
CA LEU A 118 10.43 -17.45 -5.67
C LEU A 118 10.91 -16.23 -4.90
N ILE A 119 11.84 -15.45 -5.46
CA ILE A 119 12.35 -14.23 -4.83
C ILE A 119 11.21 -13.21 -4.66
N GLY A 120 10.38 -13.07 -5.68
CA GLY A 120 9.20 -12.20 -5.65
C GLY A 120 8.20 -12.65 -4.58
N GLU A 121 7.91 -13.95 -4.53
CA GLU A 121 6.98 -14.55 -3.57
C GLU A 121 7.46 -14.36 -2.12
N ILE A 122 8.73 -14.62 -1.83
CA ILE A 122 9.32 -14.41 -0.49
C ILE A 122 9.19 -12.93 -0.08
N LYS A 123 9.57 -12.01 -0.97
CA LYS A 123 9.45 -10.57 -0.70
C LYS A 123 8.01 -10.12 -0.48
N GLU A 124 7.07 -10.71 -1.20
CA GLU A 124 5.64 -10.40 -1.06
C GLU A 124 5.10 -10.89 0.29
N VAL A 125 5.50 -12.09 0.75
CA VAL A 125 5.13 -12.62 2.06
C VAL A 125 5.65 -11.69 3.17
N VAL A 126 6.92 -11.30 3.13
CA VAL A 126 7.51 -10.40 4.13
C VAL A 126 6.81 -9.03 4.12
N LYS A 127 6.58 -8.45 2.93
CA LYS A 127 5.86 -7.18 2.80
C LYS A 127 4.45 -7.26 3.40
N ASN A 128 3.71 -8.31 3.08
CA ASN A 128 2.35 -8.47 3.57
C ASN A 128 2.31 -8.62 5.09
N ALA A 129 3.20 -9.42 5.68
CA ALA A 129 3.29 -9.58 7.13
C ALA A 129 3.58 -8.27 7.87
N ILE A 130 4.42 -7.39 7.31
CA ILE A 130 4.67 -6.06 7.87
C ILE A 130 3.42 -5.17 7.74
N LEU A 131 2.77 -5.16 6.58
CA LEU A 131 1.56 -4.34 6.36
C LEU A 131 0.37 -4.83 7.19
N ASP A 132 0.26 -6.12 7.44
CA ASP A 132 -0.77 -6.70 8.30
C ASP A 132 -0.47 -6.50 9.79
N GLY A 133 0.79 -6.20 10.12
CA GLY A 133 1.24 -5.97 11.48
C GLY A 133 1.58 -7.26 12.23
N ASP A 134 1.76 -8.35 11.50
CA ASP A 134 2.17 -9.65 12.05
C ASP A 134 3.61 -9.61 12.54
N ILE A 135 4.45 -8.82 11.87
CA ILE A 135 5.82 -8.53 12.26
C ILE A 135 6.10 -7.03 12.23
N PRO A 136 7.02 -6.51 13.08
CA PRO A 136 7.45 -5.12 13.00
C PRO A 136 8.23 -4.85 11.69
N ASN A 137 8.27 -3.56 11.32
CA ASN A 137 9.05 -3.11 10.17
C ASN A 137 10.53 -2.94 10.56
N ASP A 138 11.20 -4.04 10.88
CA ASP A 138 12.62 -4.10 11.14
C ASP A 138 13.30 -5.25 10.37
N TYR A 139 14.64 -5.16 10.28
CA TYR A 139 15.42 -6.11 9.51
C TYR A 139 15.40 -7.51 10.11
N ASP A 140 15.50 -7.63 11.43
CA ASP A 140 15.68 -8.94 12.09
C ASP A 140 14.40 -9.78 11.99
N ALA A 141 13.22 -9.17 12.25
CA ALA A 141 11.94 -9.84 12.09
C ALA A 141 11.65 -10.21 10.63
N ALA A 142 11.94 -9.30 9.70
CA ALA A 142 11.78 -9.55 8.28
C ALA A 142 12.73 -10.65 7.77
N PHE A 143 13.96 -10.68 8.27
CA PHE A 143 14.94 -11.69 7.91
C PHE A 143 14.54 -13.09 8.44
N ALA A 144 14.09 -13.19 9.68
CA ALA A 144 13.59 -14.43 10.25
C ALA A 144 12.40 -15.00 9.45
N LEU A 145 11.44 -14.17 9.09
CA LEU A 145 10.30 -14.58 8.27
C LEU A 145 10.74 -14.98 6.84
N MET A 146 11.70 -14.29 6.27
CA MET A 146 12.29 -14.65 4.97
C MET A 146 12.91 -16.04 5.03
N GLU A 147 13.73 -16.35 6.05
CA GLU A 147 14.35 -17.68 6.20
C GLU A 147 13.31 -18.79 6.37
N GLU A 148 12.29 -18.57 7.20
CA GLU A 148 11.19 -19.52 7.38
C GLU A 148 10.43 -19.76 6.07
N THR A 149 10.13 -18.69 5.32
CA THR A 149 9.43 -18.78 4.05
C THR A 149 10.27 -19.49 3.00
N ALA A 150 11.55 -19.16 2.89
CA ALA A 150 12.47 -19.81 1.97
C ALA A 150 12.61 -21.30 2.26
N ALA A 151 12.68 -21.69 3.52
CA ALA A 151 12.73 -23.11 3.93
C ALA A 151 11.44 -23.86 3.54
N LYS A 152 10.25 -23.24 3.73
CA LYS A 152 8.97 -23.80 3.29
C LYS A 152 8.89 -23.98 1.77
N MET A 153 9.57 -23.14 1.02
CA MET A 153 9.68 -23.22 -0.45
C MET A 153 10.79 -24.16 -0.92
N GLY A 154 11.48 -24.85 0.00
CA GLY A 154 12.51 -25.84 -0.29
C GLY A 154 13.90 -25.26 -0.57
N LEU A 155 14.11 -23.96 -0.35
CA LEU A 155 15.43 -23.35 -0.45
C LEU A 155 16.27 -23.72 0.77
N LYS A 156 17.54 -24.04 0.53
CA LYS A 156 18.52 -24.34 1.58
C LYS A 156 19.64 -23.30 1.50
N ARG A 157 20.03 -22.79 2.64
CA ARG A 157 21.18 -21.91 2.77
C ARG A 157 22.46 -22.74 2.59
N GLU A 158 23.34 -22.31 1.70
CA GLU A 158 24.69 -22.88 1.54
C GLU A 158 25.68 -22.22 2.48
#